data_8d64dc6e42733f07b5f9fc411397c73e
#
_entry.id   8d64dc6e42733f07b5f9fc411397c73e
#
_cell.length_a   1.000
_cell.length_b   1.000
_cell.length_c   1.000
_cell.angle_alpha   90.00
_cell.angle_beta   90.00
_cell.angle_gamma   90.00
#
_symmetry.space_group_name_H-M   'P 1'
#
loop_
_entity.id
_entity.type
_entity.pdbx_description
1 polymer ?
#
loop_
_entity_poly.entity_id
_entity_poly.type
_entity_poly.pdbx_seq_one_letter_code
_entity_poly.pdbx_strand_id
1 'polypeptide(L)'
;MKISITGISGYLGQLVSEGLKNQGHQVFGIKRQLLYGPPELLSKEIEESEIIINLAGAPILQRWTPKNKQSIYESRVKTTQNLVQAIRILPKEKQPRKFISASAIGIYQSGLSHDESSTHFDTGFVGQVVTSWENATAGLPPSVEKIIFRIGLVLGKDAKTITNLLLPFRLGLGATIGNGQQPFPFIHEKDMVRVFLWTVEEYRSGGIFNLVAPQKITNKQFTKELAKQLHRPAFLFIPGVFLKLAFGKAATILVNSPEVEPVQLIKSGFKFNYPSIEDALMDIVV
;
A
#
# COMPACT_ATOMS: atom_id res chain seq x y z
N MET A 1 12.97 18.48 7.74
CA MET A 1 13.23 17.24 8.49
C MET A 1 14.05 16.30 7.63
N LYS A 2 14.88 15.44 8.28
CA LYS A 2 15.58 14.33 7.63
C LYS A 2 14.70 13.08 7.67
N ILE A 3 14.36 12.54 6.51
CA ILE A 3 13.43 11.41 6.38
C ILE A 3 14.09 10.28 5.58
N SER A 4 14.19 9.11 6.15
CA SER A 4 14.71 7.92 5.48
C SER A 4 13.60 7.00 5.00
N ILE A 5 13.67 6.54 3.73
CA ILE A 5 12.64 5.73 3.09
C ILE A 5 13.23 4.40 2.61
N THR A 6 12.66 3.27 3.04
CA THR A 6 12.92 1.99 2.41
C THR A 6 12.06 1.82 1.16
N GLY A 7 12.58 1.17 0.14
CA GLY A 7 11.82 0.98 -1.11
C GLY A 7 11.60 2.27 -1.92
N ILE A 8 12.47 3.27 -1.76
CA ILE A 8 12.38 4.59 -2.42
C ILE A 8 12.33 4.48 -3.96
N SER A 9 12.95 3.46 -4.56
CA SER A 9 12.92 3.22 -6.02
C SER A 9 11.63 2.58 -6.53
N GLY A 10 10.75 2.14 -5.64
CA GLY A 10 9.44 1.61 -6.01
C GLY A 10 8.45 2.73 -6.34
N TYR A 11 7.32 2.37 -6.99
CA TYR A 11 6.30 3.34 -7.39
C TYR A 11 5.84 4.25 -6.23
N LEU A 12 5.39 3.68 -5.12
CA LEU A 12 4.96 4.48 -3.96
C LEU A 12 6.11 5.27 -3.34
N GLY A 13 7.32 4.66 -3.29
CA GLY A 13 8.50 5.30 -2.74
C GLY A 13 8.91 6.55 -3.53
N GLN A 14 8.84 6.52 -4.86
CA GLN A 14 9.12 7.67 -5.72
C GLN A 14 8.11 8.80 -5.48
N LEU A 15 6.80 8.49 -5.52
CA LEU A 15 5.74 9.47 -5.31
C LEU A 15 5.84 10.15 -3.92
N VAL A 16 6.02 9.36 -2.86
CA VAL A 16 6.14 9.89 -1.50
C VAL A 16 7.42 10.70 -1.34
N SER A 17 8.56 10.22 -1.89
CA SER A 17 9.83 10.94 -1.85
C SER A 17 9.75 12.29 -2.56
N GLU A 18 9.13 12.34 -3.74
CA GLU A 18 8.93 13.57 -4.49
C GLU A 18 8.03 14.54 -3.73
N GLY A 19 6.89 14.08 -3.23
CA GLY A 19 5.98 14.90 -2.43
C GLY A 19 6.68 15.52 -1.22
N LEU A 20 7.46 14.73 -0.47
CA LEU A 20 8.21 15.22 0.69
C LEU A 20 9.31 16.23 0.32
N LYS A 21 10.05 16.01 -0.77
CA LYS A 21 11.07 16.94 -1.27
C LYS A 21 10.45 18.28 -1.68
N ASN A 22 9.28 18.25 -2.32
CA ASN A 22 8.54 19.45 -2.71
C ASN A 22 8.06 20.28 -1.50
N GLN A 23 7.92 19.65 -0.32
CA GLN A 23 7.66 20.31 0.96
C GLN A 23 8.95 20.72 1.71
N GLY A 24 10.12 20.65 1.06
CA GLY A 24 11.39 21.09 1.63
C GLY A 24 12.04 20.11 2.61
N HIS A 25 11.61 18.84 2.66
CA HIS A 25 12.25 17.80 3.47
C HIS A 25 13.49 17.23 2.79
N GLN A 26 14.48 16.85 3.60
CA GLN A 26 15.65 16.09 3.13
C GLN A 26 15.29 14.59 3.14
N VAL A 27 15.21 13.97 1.96
CA VAL A 27 14.77 12.59 1.81
C VAL A 27 15.90 11.69 1.34
N PHE A 28 16.17 10.63 2.07
CA PHE A 28 17.20 9.64 1.83
C PHE A 28 16.62 8.26 1.59
N GLY A 29 17.18 7.53 0.63
CA GLY A 29 16.80 6.14 0.35
C GLY A 29 17.68 5.16 1.10
N ILE A 30 17.10 4.30 1.93
CA ILE A 30 17.83 3.21 2.58
C ILE A 30 18.14 2.12 1.53
N LYS A 31 19.43 1.78 1.39
CA LYS A 31 19.89 0.78 0.44
C LYS A 31 19.36 -0.61 0.80
N ARG A 32 18.85 -1.34 -0.21
CA ARG A 32 18.28 -2.66 -0.02
C ARG A 32 19.23 -3.64 0.71
N GLN A 33 20.52 -3.57 0.41
CA GLN A 33 21.53 -4.46 1.02
C GLN A 33 21.59 -4.29 2.54
N LEU A 34 21.45 -3.08 3.06
CA LEU A 34 21.44 -2.81 4.50
C LEU A 34 20.22 -3.42 5.20
N LEU A 35 19.07 -3.52 4.51
CA LEU A 35 17.86 -4.13 5.08
C LEU A 35 17.99 -5.65 5.32
N TYR A 36 19.00 -6.31 4.73
CA TYR A 36 19.30 -7.72 4.92
C TYR A 36 20.64 -7.96 5.59
N GLY A 37 21.38 -6.89 5.89
CA GLY A 37 22.69 -6.92 6.55
C GLY A 37 22.60 -6.85 8.07
N PRO A 38 23.75 -6.70 8.75
CA PRO A 38 23.80 -6.49 10.20
C PRO A 38 23.06 -5.21 10.63
N PRO A 39 22.23 -5.26 11.70
CA PRO A 39 21.47 -4.10 12.14
C PRO A 39 22.33 -2.92 12.60
N GLU A 40 23.59 -3.16 13.01
CA GLU A 40 24.56 -2.13 13.37
C GLU A 40 24.94 -1.22 12.18
N LEU A 41 25.03 -1.78 10.97
CA LEU A 41 25.30 -0.99 9.77
C LEU A 41 24.06 -0.17 9.37
N LEU A 42 22.89 -0.78 9.50
CA LEU A 42 21.62 -0.10 9.23
C LEU A 42 21.37 1.03 10.25
N SER A 43 21.72 0.81 11.53
CA SER A 43 21.62 1.80 12.61
C SER A 43 22.43 3.07 12.25
N LYS A 44 23.67 2.91 11.78
CA LYS A 44 24.52 4.06 11.34
C LYS A 44 23.91 4.82 10.16
N GLU A 45 23.26 4.12 9.22
CA GLU A 45 22.61 4.74 8.06
C GLU A 45 21.42 5.61 8.45
N ILE A 46 20.70 5.24 9.51
CA ILE A 46 19.45 5.89 9.92
C ILE A 46 19.61 6.81 11.14
N GLU A 47 20.79 6.93 11.74
CA GLU A 47 21.00 7.64 13.03
C GLU A 47 20.65 9.13 13.02
N GLU A 48 20.59 9.75 11.84
CA GLU A 48 20.19 11.15 11.68
C GLU A 48 18.73 11.32 11.21
N SER A 49 17.99 10.22 11.09
CA SER A 49 16.63 10.25 10.57
C SER A 49 15.64 10.66 11.65
N GLU A 50 14.93 11.75 11.45
CA GLU A 50 13.82 12.16 12.32
C GLU A 50 12.57 11.29 12.10
N ILE A 51 12.37 10.81 10.86
CA ILE A 51 11.25 9.95 10.47
C ILE A 51 11.77 8.83 9.57
N ILE A 52 11.27 7.63 9.80
CA ILE A 52 11.51 6.49 8.91
C ILE A 52 10.19 6.08 8.26
N ILE A 53 10.20 5.97 6.92
CA ILE A 53 9.07 5.48 6.13
C ILE A 53 9.44 4.13 5.53
N ASN A 54 8.72 3.08 5.90
CA ASN A 54 8.98 1.71 5.47
C ASN A 54 8.02 1.28 4.36
N LEU A 55 8.48 1.35 3.09
CA LEU A 55 7.72 0.98 1.88
C LEU A 55 8.33 -0.22 1.15
N ALA A 56 9.35 -0.88 1.71
CA ALA A 56 10.01 -2.01 1.05
C ALA A 56 9.07 -3.22 0.94
N GLY A 57 8.98 -3.78 -0.27
CA GLY A 57 8.18 -4.98 -0.50
C GLY A 57 8.32 -5.51 -1.93
N ALA A 58 8.50 -6.82 -2.10
CA ALA A 58 8.45 -7.47 -3.41
C ALA A 58 7.01 -7.47 -3.98
N PRO A 59 6.83 -7.48 -5.31
CA PRO A 59 5.52 -7.56 -5.94
C PRO A 59 4.71 -8.75 -5.42
N ILE A 60 3.45 -8.52 -5.02
CA ILE A 60 2.56 -9.57 -4.51
C ILE A 60 1.86 -10.32 -5.64
N LEU A 61 1.50 -9.62 -6.73
CA LEU A 61 0.83 -10.20 -7.89
C LEU A 61 1.84 -10.87 -8.82
N GLN A 62 2.23 -12.07 -8.48
CA GLN A 62 3.10 -12.97 -9.23
C GLN A 62 2.76 -14.41 -8.88
N ARG A 63 3.21 -15.41 -9.65
CA ARG A 63 2.99 -16.82 -9.29
C ARG A 63 3.63 -17.12 -7.93
N TRP A 64 2.85 -17.66 -6.99
CA TRP A 64 3.30 -17.98 -5.63
C TRP A 64 4.04 -19.32 -5.58
N THR A 65 5.20 -19.39 -6.24
CA THR A 65 6.17 -20.47 -6.03
C THR A 65 6.77 -20.37 -4.62
N PRO A 66 7.37 -21.44 -4.05
CA PRO A 66 8.05 -21.35 -2.76
C PRO A 66 9.05 -20.17 -2.68
N LYS A 67 9.88 -20.00 -3.72
CA LYS A 67 10.85 -18.88 -3.82
C LYS A 67 10.17 -17.50 -3.79
N ASN A 68 9.09 -17.32 -4.55
CA ASN A 68 8.39 -16.04 -4.60
C ASN A 68 7.66 -15.74 -3.28
N LYS A 69 7.05 -16.76 -2.65
CA LYS A 69 6.44 -16.61 -1.32
C LYS A 69 7.48 -16.19 -0.28
N GLN A 70 8.64 -16.82 -0.28
CA GLN A 70 9.75 -16.45 0.60
C GLN A 70 10.20 -15.01 0.36
N SER A 71 10.40 -14.61 -0.90
CA SER A 71 10.77 -13.24 -1.26
C SER A 71 9.72 -12.21 -0.82
N ILE A 72 8.42 -12.51 -0.99
CA ILE A 72 7.31 -11.66 -0.54
C ILE A 72 7.33 -11.49 1.00
N TYR A 73 7.53 -12.57 1.73
CA TYR A 73 7.61 -12.57 3.18
C TYR A 73 8.85 -11.83 3.68
N GLU A 74 10.02 -12.19 3.22
CA GLU A 74 11.28 -11.63 3.69
C GLU A 74 11.40 -10.13 3.40
N SER A 75 10.98 -9.69 2.22
CA SER A 75 11.04 -8.29 1.84
C SER A 75 10.14 -7.37 2.67
N ARG A 76 9.26 -7.93 3.48
CA ARG A 76 8.37 -7.21 4.40
C ARG A 76 8.73 -7.48 5.84
N VAL A 77 8.67 -8.73 6.24
CA VAL A 77 8.81 -9.13 7.65
C VAL A 77 10.26 -9.02 8.12
N LYS A 78 11.20 -9.71 7.45
CA LYS A 78 12.61 -9.69 7.87
C LYS A 78 13.22 -8.29 7.77
N THR A 79 12.93 -7.56 6.69
CA THR A 79 13.45 -6.19 6.53
C THR A 79 12.91 -5.25 7.58
N THR A 80 11.61 -5.38 7.96
CA THR A 80 11.02 -4.59 9.03
C THR A 80 11.59 -4.94 10.39
N GLN A 81 11.77 -6.24 10.68
CA GLN A 81 12.42 -6.70 11.92
C GLN A 81 13.82 -6.12 12.06
N ASN A 82 14.63 -6.18 10.98
CA ASN A 82 15.98 -5.65 10.98
C ASN A 82 15.99 -4.12 11.18
N LEU A 83 15.07 -3.42 10.55
CA LEU A 83 14.93 -1.97 10.70
C LEU A 83 14.54 -1.59 12.14
N VAL A 84 13.63 -2.34 12.76
CA VAL A 84 13.25 -2.15 14.18
C VAL A 84 14.44 -2.44 15.11
N GLN A 85 15.23 -3.48 14.85
CA GLN A 85 16.45 -3.76 15.61
C GLN A 85 17.46 -2.64 15.46
N ALA A 86 17.68 -2.11 14.26
CA ALA A 86 18.57 -0.97 14.01
C ALA A 86 18.14 0.28 14.79
N ILE A 87 16.84 0.57 14.87
CA ILE A 87 16.29 1.66 15.69
C ILE A 87 16.56 1.44 17.18
N ARG A 88 16.43 0.21 17.66
CA ARG A 88 16.65 -0.14 19.09
C ARG A 88 18.11 0.01 19.51
N ILE A 89 19.06 -0.17 18.60
CA ILE A 89 20.50 0.01 18.85
C ILE A 89 20.84 1.49 19.04
N LEU A 90 20.08 2.40 18.41
CA LEU A 90 20.33 3.83 18.54
C LEU A 90 20.12 4.33 19.98
N PRO A 91 20.99 5.22 20.48
CA PRO A 91 20.71 6.00 21.68
C PRO A 91 19.36 6.70 21.56
N LYS A 92 18.67 6.88 22.69
CA LYS A 92 17.30 7.42 22.70
C LYS A 92 17.16 8.75 21.97
N GLU A 93 18.15 9.62 22.10
CA GLU A 93 18.20 10.94 21.46
C GLU A 93 18.43 10.92 19.94
N LYS A 94 18.88 9.77 19.42
CA LYS A 94 19.06 9.53 17.96
C LYS A 94 17.96 8.67 17.35
N GLN A 95 17.01 8.19 18.15
CA GLN A 95 15.89 7.42 17.64
C GLN A 95 14.95 8.32 16.85
N PRO A 96 14.39 7.83 15.73
CA PRO A 96 13.41 8.59 14.96
C PRO A 96 12.17 8.85 15.83
N ARG A 97 11.57 10.02 15.70
CA ARG A 97 10.31 10.34 16.39
C ARG A 97 9.11 9.57 15.84
N LYS A 98 9.14 9.21 14.53
CA LYS A 98 8.07 8.47 13.86
C LYS A 98 8.61 7.33 13.02
N PHE A 99 7.86 6.23 13.04
CA PHE A 99 8.01 5.09 12.15
C PHE A 99 6.68 4.86 11.40
N ILE A 100 6.66 5.19 10.12
CA ILE A 100 5.50 5.02 9.25
C ILE A 100 5.72 3.78 8.41
N SER A 101 4.92 2.72 8.60
CA SER A 101 5.03 1.49 7.83
C SER A 101 3.86 1.31 6.89
N ALA A 102 4.16 1.00 5.63
CA ALA A 102 3.16 0.40 4.77
C ALA A 102 2.71 -0.95 5.34
N SER A 103 1.47 -1.26 5.10
CA SER A 103 0.77 -2.50 5.27
C SER A 103 -0.22 -2.64 4.11
N ALA A 104 -1.16 -3.57 4.14
CA ALA A 104 -2.13 -3.76 3.07
C ALA A 104 -3.50 -4.14 3.61
N ILE A 105 -4.56 -3.72 2.90
CA ILE A 105 -5.94 -4.18 3.19
C ILE A 105 -6.11 -5.69 3.04
N GLY A 106 -5.16 -6.38 2.41
CA GLY A 106 -5.13 -7.84 2.33
C GLY A 106 -4.97 -8.57 3.67
N ILE A 107 -4.86 -7.84 4.79
CA ILE A 107 -4.98 -8.38 6.14
C ILE A 107 -6.41 -8.81 6.45
N TYR A 108 -7.41 -8.18 5.87
CA TYR A 108 -8.82 -8.39 6.17
C TYR A 108 -9.40 -9.59 5.43
N GLN A 109 -10.32 -10.27 6.08
CA GLN A 109 -11.08 -11.39 5.50
C GLN A 109 -12.00 -10.88 4.38
N SER A 110 -11.97 -11.51 3.20
CA SER A 110 -12.87 -11.19 2.10
C SER A 110 -14.33 -11.55 2.43
N GLY A 111 -15.27 -10.80 1.83
CA GLY A 111 -16.71 -11.04 2.00
C GLY A 111 -17.33 -10.36 3.23
N LEU A 112 -16.54 -9.59 3.96
CA LEU A 112 -16.98 -8.76 5.09
C LEU A 112 -16.62 -7.31 4.84
N SER A 113 -17.28 -6.39 5.57
CA SER A 113 -16.92 -4.96 5.64
C SER A 113 -16.04 -4.71 6.85
N HIS A 114 -14.99 -3.91 6.69
CA HIS A 114 -13.98 -3.66 7.69
C HIS A 114 -13.63 -2.19 7.81
N ASP A 115 -13.36 -1.77 9.04
CA ASP A 115 -12.61 -0.58 9.37
C ASP A 115 -11.33 -0.95 10.13
N GLU A 116 -10.60 0.04 10.65
CA GLU A 116 -9.33 -0.16 11.35
C GLU A 116 -9.49 -0.91 12.69
N SER A 117 -10.69 -0.98 13.25
CA SER A 117 -11.00 -1.70 14.50
C SER A 117 -11.28 -3.19 14.28
N SER A 118 -11.46 -3.62 13.03
CA SER A 118 -11.79 -5.01 12.70
C SER A 118 -10.68 -5.97 13.07
N THR A 119 -11.07 -7.09 13.69
CA THR A 119 -10.20 -8.21 14.07
C THR A 119 -10.37 -9.44 13.19
N HIS A 120 -11.27 -9.40 12.21
CA HIS A 120 -11.52 -10.51 11.28
C HIS A 120 -10.46 -10.50 10.15
N PHE A 121 -9.35 -11.16 10.43
CA PHE A 121 -8.21 -11.20 9.51
C PHE A 121 -8.25 -12.43 8.60
N ASP A 122 -7.72 -12.26 7.37
CA ASP A 122 -7.56 -13.36 6.42
C ASP A 122 -6.51 -14.35 6.91
N THR A 123 -6.86 -15.64 6.90
CA THR A 123 -5.98 -16.74 7.31
C THR A 123 -5.16 -17.32 6.15
N GLY A 124 -5.37 -16.83 4.94
CA GLY A 124 -4.62 -17.22 3.76
C GLY A 124 -3.20 -16.63 3.73
N PHE A 125 -2.46 -16.96 2.66
CA PHE A 125 -1.05 -16.53 2.55
C PHE A 125 -0.87 -15.00 2.66
N VAL A 126 -1.74 -14.22 2.05
CA VAL A 126 -1.63 -12.74 2.09
C VAL A 126 -1.89 -12.22 3.50
N GLY A 127 -2.97 -12.67 4.13
CA GLY A 127 -3.30 -12.26 5.50
C GLY A 127 -2.20 -12.62 6.48
N GLN A 128 -1.64 -13.84 6.39
CA GLN A 128 -0.52 -14.27 7.24
C GLN A 128 0.73 -13.40 7.04
N VAL A 129 1.08 -13.05 5.78
CA VAL A 129 2.20 -12.16 5.50
C VAL A 129 1.98 -10.78 6.07
N VAL A 130 0.78 -10.19 5.87
CA VAL A 130 0.48 -8.84 6.33
C VAL A 130 0.41 -8.77 7.85
N THR A 131 -0.20 -9.76 8.51
CA THR A 131 -0.22 -9.86 9.98
C THR A 131 1.20 -9.97 10.54
N SER A 132 2.05 -10.82 9.95
CA SER A 132 3.45 -10.94 10.36
C SER A 132 4.23 -9.64 10.12
N TRP A 133 3.92 -8.91 9.06
CA TRP A 133 4.54 -7.62 8.74
C TRP A 133 4.18 -6.55 9.77
N GLU A 134 2.90 -6.41 10.13
CA GLU A 134 2.48 -5.49 11.20
C GLU A 134 3.10 -5.88 12.55
N ASN A 135 3.12 -7.17 12.89
CA ASN A 135 3.74 -7.69 14.10
C ASN A 135 5.26 -7.44 14.17
N ALA A 136 5.95 -7.39 13.03
CA ALA A 136 7.37 -7.08 12.98
C ALA A 136 7.70 -5.68 13.53
N THR A 137 6.71 -4.79 13.63
CA THR A 137 6.85 -3.44 14.23
C THR A 137 6.69 -3.43 15.75
N ALA A 138 6.29 -4.54 16.38
CA ALA A 138 5.99 -4.59 17.83
C ALA A 138 7.19 -4.27 18.73
N GLY A 139 8.42 -4.50 18.23
CA GLY A 139 9.65 -4.22 18.96
C GLY A 139 10.12 -2.76 18.91
N LEU A 140 9.37 -1.84 18.32
CA LEU A 140 9.75 -0.41 18.30
C LEU A 140 9.82 0.15 19.73
N PRO A 141 10.83 1.02 20.03
CA PRO A 141 10.90 1.71 21.30
C PRO A 141 9.64 2.54 21.57
N PRO A 142 9.18 2.67 22.82
CA PRO A 142 8.00 3.49 23.17
C PRO A 142 8.15 4.98 22.82
N SER A 143 9.38 5.46 22.65
CA SER A 143 9.70 6.82 22.19
C SER A 143 9.36 7.07 20.73
N VAL A 144 9.20 6.00 19.92
CA VAL A 144 8.96 6.08 18.49
C VAL A 144 7.47 5.94 18.21
N GLU A 145 6.87 6.97 17.69
CA GLU A 145 5.46 6.97 17.28
C GLU A 145 5.26 6.04 16.08
N LYS A 146 4.46 4.98 16.27
CA LYS A 146 4.20 3.98 15.24
C LYS A 146 2.91 4.28 14.46
N ILE A 147 3.01 4.35 13.14
CA ILE A 147 1.88 4.53 12.24
C ILE A 147 1.91 3.42 11.18
N ILE A 148 0.77 2.79 10.94
CA ILE A 148 0.60 1.70 9.97
C ILE A 148 -0.45 2.11 8.94
N PHE A 149 -0.09 2.02 7.66
CA PHE A 149 -0.97 2.30 6.54
C PHE A 149 -1.37 1.01 5.83
N ARG A 150 -2.60 0.55 6.03
CA ARG A 150 -3.22 -0.55 5.28
C ARG A 150 -3.69 -0.01 3.93
N ILE A 151 -2.83 -0.12 2.92
CA ILE A 151 -3.03 0.51 1.62
C ILE A 151 -3.92 -0.36 0.75
N GLY A 152 -4.93 0.26 0.11
CA GLY A 152 -5.78 -0.33 -0.90
C GLY A 152 -5.16 -0.36 -2.29
N LEU A 153 -6.00 -0.46 -3.32
CA LEU A 153 -5.56 -0.43 -4.71
C LEU A 153 -5.20 1.01 -5.10
N VAL A 154 -3.91 1.29 -5.27
CA VAL A 154 -3.47 2.62 -5.68
C VAL A 154 -3.75 2.82 -7.17
N LEU A 155 -4.49 3.87 -7.49
CA LEU A 155 -4.80 4.33 -8.84
C LEU A 155 -3.98 5.58 -9.16
N GLY A 156 -3.28 5.57 -10.29
CA GLY A 156 -2.47 6.68 -10.77
C GLY A 156 -2.03 6.46 -12.20
N LYS A 157 -1.54 7.52 -12.85
CA LYS A 157 -1.17 7.47 -14.30
C LYS A 157 -0.17 6.35 -14.60
N ASP A 158 0.84 6.17 -13.75
CA ASP A 158 1.90 5.19 -13.92
C ASP A 158 1.72 3.94 -13.04
N ALA A 159 0.62 3.86 -12.28
CA ALA A 159 0.29 2.69 -11.49
C ALA A 159 0.05 1.47 -12.38
N LYS A 160 0.72 0.35 -12.09
CA LYS A 160 0.54 -0.90 -12.85
C LYS A 160 -0.91 -1.37 -12.90
N THR A 161 -1.71 -1.02 -11.89
CA THR A 161 -3.16 -1.28 -11.86
C THR A 161 -3.87 -0.65 -13.05
N ILE A 162 -3.45 0.55 -13.46
CA ILE A 162 -4.05 1.29 -14.57
C ILE A 162 -3.33 0.99 -15.88
N THR A 163 -2.00 1.10 -15.92
CA THR A 163 -1.22 0.95 -17.17
C THR A 163 -1.46 -0.39 -17.85
N ASN A 164 -1.62 -1.48 -17.09
CA ASN A 164 -1.92 -2.80 -17.63
C ASN A 164 -3.34 -2.91 -18.22
N LEU A 165 -4.27 -2.04 -17.81
CA LEU A 165 -5.65 -2.04 -18.29
C LEU A 165 -5.88 -1.08 -19.44
N LEU A 166 -5.10 0.01 -19.55
CA LEU A 166 -5.36 1.06 -20.55
C LEU A 166 -5.37 0.53 -21.98
N LEU A 167 -4.40 -0.30 -22.39
CA LEU A 167 -4.33 -0.79 -23.75
C LEU A 167 -5.52 -1.69 -24.13
N PRO A 168 -5.88 -2.72 -23.36
CA PRO A 168 -7.10 -3.51 -23.63
C PRO A 168 -8.36 -2.65 -23.69
N PHE A 169 -8.52 -1.70 -22.74
CA PHE A 169 -9.72 -0.84 -22.70
C PHE A 169 -9.77 0.10 -23.91
N ARG A 170 -8.65 0.72 -24.31
CA ARG A 170 -8.58 1.59 -25.51
C ARG A 170 -8.94 0.84 -26.79
N LEU A 171 -8.66 -0.46 -26.84
CA LEU A 171 -9.03 -1.34 -27.95
C LEU A 171 -10.49 -1.84 -27.88
N GLY A 172 -11.28 -1.42 -26.89
CA GLY A 172 -12.65 -1.87 -26.69
C GLY A 172 -12.76 -3.29 -26.09
N LEU A 173 -11.65 -3.84 -25.58
CA LEU A 173 -11.56 -5.16 -24.95
C LEU A 173 -11.63 -5.07 -23.43
N GLY A 174 -12.18 -3.98 -22.90
CA GLY A 174 -12.39 -3.81 -21.46
C GLY A 174 -13.25 -4.93 -20.89
N ALA A 175 -12.80 -5.54 -19.78
CA ALA A 175 -13.46 -6.70 -19.22
C ALA A 175 -13.57 -6.63 -17.70
N THR A 176 -14.72 -7.10 -17.19
CA THR A 176 -14.97 -7.31 -15.77
C THR A 176 -14.28 -8.60 -15.31
N ILE A 177 -13.68 -8.59 -14.13
CA ILE A 177 -13.01 -9.76 -13.54
C ILE A 177 -14.07 -10.62 -12.82
N GLY A 178 -14.19 -11.90 -13.19
CA GLY A 178 -15.18 -12.80 -12.62
C GLY A 178 -16.61 -12.26 -12.82
N ASN A 179 -17.43 -12.32 -11.78
CA ASN A 179 -18.78 -11.72 -11.79
C ASN A 179 -18.77 -10.21 -11.53
N GLY A 180 -17.60 -9.63 -11.18
CA GLY A 180 -17.42 -8.22 -10.92
C GLY A 180 -18.03 -7.69 -9.61
N GLN A 181 -18.58 -8.55 -8.78
CA GLN A 181 -19.23 -8.15 -7.52
C GLN A 181 -18.25 -7.94 -6.37
N GLN A 182 -16.99 -8.40 -6.53
CA GLN A 182 -15.99 -8.20 -5.51
C GLN A 182 -15.73 -6.71 -5.28
N PRO A 183 -15.59 -6.26 -4.01
CA PRO A 183 -15.22 -4.90 -3.67
C PRO A 183 -13.93 -4.45 -4.36
N PHE A 184 -13.84 -3.17 -4.67
CA PHE A 184 -12.68 -2.55 -5.29
C PHE A 184 -12.22 -1.35 -4.46
N PRO A 185 -11.65 -1.59 -3.27
CA PRO A 185 -11.19 -0.53 -2.36
C PRO A 185 -9.95 0.14 -2.93
N PHE A 186 -10.12 1.33 -3.48
CA PHE A 186 -9.08 2.10 -4.16
C PHE A 186 -8.68 3.34 -3.37
N ILE A 187 -7.53 3.89 -3.70
CA ILE A 187 -7.11 5.24 -3.34
C ILE A 187 -6.39 5.87 -4.53
N HIS A 188 -6.63 7.15 -4.78
CA HIS A 188 -5.88 7.90 -5.77
C HIS A 188 -4.45 8.18 -5.28
N GLU A 189 -3.44 8.07 -6.17
CA GLU A 189 -2.03 8.27 -5.81
C GLU A 189 -1.75 9.60 -5.12
N LYS A 190 -2.40 10.69 -5.58
CA LYS A 190 -2.24 12.02 -4.99
C LYS A 190 -2.80 12.08 -3.56
N ASP A 191 -3.95 11.46 -3.30
CA ASP A 191 -4.50 11.41 -1.94
C ASP A 191 -3.63 10.51 -1.03
N MET A 192 -3.12 9.40 -1.55
CA MET A 192 -2.15 8.58 -0.81
C MET A 192 -0.92 9.40 -0.41
N VAL A 193 -0.30 10.13 -1.35
CA VAL A 193 0.85 11.00 -1.02
C VAL A 193 0.47 12.05 0.02
N ARG A 194 -0.70 12.70 -0.12
CA ARG A 194 -1.19 13.68 0.85
C ARG A 194 -1.36 13.11 2.26
N VAL A 195 -1.77 11.83 2.40
CA VAL A 195 -1.83 11.17 3.71
C VAL A 195 -0.43 11.05 4.31
N PHE A 196 0.59 10.67 3.53
CA PHE A 196 1.97 10.63 4.03
C PHE A 196 2.47 12.02 4.44
N LEU A 197 2.26 13.05 3.63
CA LEU A 197 2.66 14.43 3.95
C LEU A 197 1.98 14.93 5.23
N TRP A 198 0.65 14.80 5.30
CA TRP A 198 -0.13 15.17 6.47
C TRP A 198 0.36 14.44 7.75
N THR A 199 0.68 13.15 7.64
CA THR A 199 1.18 12.36 8.77
C THR A 199 2.58 12.82 9.22
N VAL A 200 3.43 13.20 8.27
CA VAL A 200 4.78 13.70 8.55
C VAL A 200 4.72 15.06 9.27
N GLU A 201 3.84 15.95 8.83
CA GLU A 201 3.82 17.36 9.25
C GLU A 201 2.87 17.64 10.41
N GLU A 202 1.63 17.17 10.32
CA GLU A 202 0.54 17.63 11.18
C GLU A 202 0.12 16.59 12.22
N TYR A 203 0.01 15.31 11.82
CA TYR A 203 -0.55 14.28 12.67
C TYR A 203 0.45 13.83 13.73
N ARG A 204 0.04 13.88 15.00
CA ARG A 204 0.91 13.65 16.17
C ARG A 204 0.49 12.47 17.05
N SER A 205 -0.28 11.54 16.52
CA SER A 205 -0.66 10.32 17.23
C SER A 205 -0.34 9.08 16.41
N GLY A 206 0.07 8.02 17.07
CA GLY A 206 0.25 6.72 16.42
C GLY A 206 -1.09 6.11 16.00
N GLY A 207 -1.07 5.05 15.22
CA GLY A 207 -2.30 4.36 14.86
C GLY A 207 -2.22 3.55 13.58
N ILE A 208 -3.36 2.97 13.25
CA ILE A 208 -3.57 2.21 12.01
C ILE A 208 -4.59 2.98 11.17
N PHE A 209 -4.31 3.11 9.88
CA PHE A 209 -5.19 3.79 8.94
C PHE A 209 -5.39 2.96 7.68
N ASN A 210 -6.63 2.83 7.26
CA ASN A 210 -6.97 2.28 5.95
C ASN A 210 -6.82 3.37 4.89
N LEU A 211 -5.86 3.22 3.99
CA LEU A 211 -5.66 4.13 2.87
C LEU A 211 -6.50 3.67 1.69
N VAL A 212 -7.78 3.99 1.76
CA VAL A 212 -8.78 3.77 0.72
C VAL A 212 -9.65 5.02 0.57
N ALA A 213 -10.22 5.26 -0.60
CA ALA A 213 -11.20 6.31 -0.81
C ALA A 213 -12.52 5.96 -0.07
N PRO A 214 -13.33 6.96 0.32
CA PRO A 214 -14.56 6.70 1.06
C PRO A 214 -15.67 6.04 0.21
N GLN A 215 -15.63 6.17 -1.11
CA GLN A 215 -16.61 5.54 -1.98
C GLN A 215 -16.41 4.02 -2.05
N LYS A 216 -17.46 3.27 -1.73
CA LYS A 216 -17.51 1.82 -1.89
C LYS A 216 -17.96 1.48 -3.31
N ILE A 217 -17.13 0.75 -4.05
CA ILE A 217 -17.44 0.29 -5.40
C ILE A 217 -17.06 -1.17 -5.59
N THR A 218 -17.63 -1.77 -6.63
CA THR A 218 -17.28 -3.11 -7.09
C THR A 218 -16.34 -3.06 -8.30
N ASN A 219 -15.68 -4.17 -8.63
CA ASN A 219 -14.89 -4.29 -9.86
C ASN A 219 -15.72 -3.97 -11.12
N LYS A 220 -17.00 -4.37 -11.15
CA LYS A 220 -17.90 -4.05 -12.29
C LYS A 220 -18.13 -2.55 -12.43
N GLN A 221 -18.32 -1.82 -11.32
CA GLN A 221 -18.48 -0.36 -11.35
C GLN A 221 -17.20 0.34 -11.80
N PHE A 222 -16.04 -0.08 -11.27
CA PHE A 222 -14.73 0.39 -11.75
C PHE A 222 -14.56 0.17 -13.26
N THR A 223 -14.83 -1.06 -13.74
CA THR A 223 -14.72 -1.41 -15.17
C THR A 223 -15.60 -0.53 -16.03
N LYS A 224 -16.86 -0.33 -15.62
CA LYS A 224 -17.82 0.51 -16.33
C LYS A 224 -17.35 1.97 -16.37
N GLU A 225 -16.88 2.52 -15.26
CA GLU A 225 -16.45 3.91 -15.20
C GLU A 225 -15.15 4.13 -16.00
N LEU A 226 -14.17 3.22 -15.93
CA LEU A 226 -12.95 3.31 -16.74
C LEU A 226 -13.27 3.27 -18.27
N ALA A 227 -14.19 2.42 -18.67
CA ALA A 227 -14.65 2.34 -20.06
C ALA A 227 -15.34 3.63 -20.50
N LYS A 228 -16.19 4.21 -19.64
CA LYS A 228 -16.87 5.49 -19.88
C LYS A 228 -15.87 6.63 -20.07
N GLN A 229 -14.88 6.76 -19.20
CA GLN A 229 -13.84 7.80 -19.29
C GLN A 229 -12.99 7.67 -20.56
N LEU A 230 -12.77 6.44 -21.03
CA LEU A 230 -12.06 6.16 -22.29
C LEU A 230 -12.94 6.23 -23.54
N HIS A 231 -14.25 6.46 -23.40
CA HIS A 231 -15.23 6.44 -24.48
C HIS A 231 -15.19 5.11 -25.26
N ARG A 232 -15.08 3.99 -24.55
CA ARG A 232 -14.98 2.63 -25.10
C ARG A 232 -15.97 1.68 -24.43
N PRO A 233 -16.44 0.65 -25.13
CA PRO A 233 -17.29 -0.37 -24.55
C PRO A 233 -16.49 -1.27 -23.58
N ALA A 234 -17.17 -1.84 -22.56
CA ALA A 234 -16.63 -2.85 -21.67
C ALA A 234 -17.74 -3.83 -21.27
N PHE A 235 -18.09 -4.71 -22.18
CA PHE A 235 -19.12 -5.74 -21.96
C PHE A 235 -18.53 -7.15 -21.84
N LEU A 236 -17.20 -7.28 -21.92
CA LEU A 236 -16.52 -8.55 -21.76
C LEU A 236 -16.38 -8.93 -20.28
N PHE A 237 -16.13 -10.20 -20.00
CA PHE A 237 -15.72 -10.67 -18.68
C PHE A 237 -14.58 -11.69 -18.80
N ILE A 238 -13.72 -11.72 -17.80
CA ILE A 238 -12.60 -12.66 -17.70
C ILE A 238 -12.98 -13.69 -16.61
N PRO A 239 -13.30 -14.94 -17.00
CA PRO A 239 -13.53 -15.99 -16.02
C PRO A 239 -12.32 -16.19 -15.09
N GLY A 240 -12.59 -16.42 -13.80
CA GLY A 240 -11.53 -16.61 -12.80
C GLY A 240 -10.54 -17.76 -13.11
N VAL A 241 -10.98 -18.74 -13.94
CA VAL A 241 -10.13 -19.86 -14.38
C VAL A 241 -8.94 -19.36 -15.22
N PHE A 242 -9.13 -18.38 -16.10
CA PHE A 242 -8.03 -17.82 -16.90
C PHE A 242 -7.03 -17.06 -16.03
N LEU A 243 -7.52 -16.37 -15.01
CA LEU A 243 -6.64 -15.71 -14.03
C LEU A 243 -5.84 -16.75 -13.21
N LYS A 244 -6.46 -17.88 -12.85
CA LYS A 244 -5.77 -19.00 -12.18
C LYS A 244 -4.69 -19.61 -13.07
N LEU A 245 -4.92 -19.74 -14.37
CA LEU A 245 -3.90 -20.21 -15.32
C LEU A 245 -2.72 -19.23 -15.42
N ALA A 246 -2.98 -17.92 -15.45
CA ALA A 246 -1.94 -16.89 -15.56
C ALA A 246 -1.14 -16.73 -14.25
N PHE A 247 -1.84 -16.54 -13.12
CA PHE A 247 -1.25 -16.15 -11.83
C PHE A 247 -1.22 -17.27 -10.79
N GLY A 248 -1.80 -18.44 -11.09
CA GLY A 248 -1.92 -19.53 -10.11
C GLY A 248 -2.76 -19.12 -8.90
N LYS A 249 -2.30 -19.46 -7.70
CA LYS A 249 -3.00 -19.09 -6.44
C LYS A 249 -3.05 -17.57 -6.21
N ALA A 250 -2.17 -16.77 -6.81
CA ALA A 250 -2.20 -15.31 -6.67
C ALA A 250 -3.42 -14.67 -7.34
N ALA A 251 -4.11 -15.37 -8.24
CA ALA A 251 -5.37 -14.92 -8.83
C ALA A 251 -6.45 -14.63 -7.77
N THR A 252 -6.37 -15.22 -6.59
CA THR A 252 -7.32 -14.95 -5.48
C THR A 252 -7.36 -13.48 -5.09
N ILE A 253 -6.24 -12.74 -5.19
CA ILE A 253 -6.18 -11.30 -4.91
C ILE A 253 -7.08 -10.49 -5.86
N LEU A 254 -7.27 -10.98 -7.09
CA LEU A 254 -8.05 -10.28 -8.11
C LEU A 254 -9.54 -10.57 -8.02
N VAL A 255 -9.91 -11.76 -7.50
CA VAL A 255 -11.31 -12.22 -7.46
C VAL A 255 -11.93 -12.12 -6.06
N ASN A 256 -11.09 -12.04 -5.02
CA ASN A 256 -11.52 -11.90 -3.63
C ASN A 256 -10.93 -10.63 -3.04
N SER A 257 -11.79 -9.75 -2.55
CA SER A 257 -11.36 -8.50 -1.92
C SER A 257 -12.27 -8.20 -0.73
N PRO A 258 -11.74 -7.67 0.38
CA PRO A 258 -12.56 -7.15 1.46
C PRO A 258 -13.22 -5.83 1.06
N GLU A 259 -14.37 -5.51 1.64
CA GLU A 259 -14.86 -4.14 1.65
C GLU A 259 -14.19 -3.40 2.81
N VAL A 260 -13.65 -2.20 2.55
CA VAL A 260 -12.83 -1.47 3.54
C VAL A 260 -13.20 0.00 3.56
N GLU A 261 -13.29 0.56 4.77
CA GLU A 261 -13.63 1.95 5.02
C GLU A 261 -12.44 2.70 5.69
N PRO A 262 -12.19 3.99 5.36
CA PRO A 262 -11.11 4.81 5.92
C PRO A 262 -11.60 5.58 7.15
N VAL A 263 -12.16 4.88 8.15
CA VAL A 263 -12.85 5.51 9.29
C VAL A 263 -11.91 6.39 10.10
N GLN A 264 -10.68 5.96 10.34
CA GLN A 264 -9.71 6.72 11.12
C GLN A 264 -9.22 7.97 10.37
N LEU A 265 -8.99 7.91 9.05
CA LEU A 265 -8.65 9.10 8.26
C LEU A 265 -9.75 10.15 8.32
N ILE A 266 -11.02 9.74 8.14
CA ILE A 266 -12.17 10.65 8.21
C ILE A 266 -12.30 11.27 9.61
N LYS A 267 -12.22 10.46 10.67
CA LYS A 267 -12.28 10.94 12.07
C LYS A 267 -11.14 11.89 12.42
N SER A 268 -9.96 11.71 11.82
CA SER A 268 -8.79 12.57 12.02
C SER A 268 -8.87 13.88 11.19
N GLY A 269 -9.94 14.10 10.45
CA GLY A 269 -10.17 15.32 9.68
C GLY A 269 -9.49 15.35 8.30
N PHE A 270 -8.92 14.23 7.83
CA PHE A 270 -8.34 14.18 6.49
C PHE A 270 -9.43 14.38 5.41
N LYS A 271 -9.15 15.26 4.46
CA LYS A 271 -10.06 15.56 3.34
C LYS A 271 -9.50 14.97 2.05
N PHE A 272 -10.25 14.05 1.45
CA PHE A 272 -9.91 13.47 0.15
C PHE A 272 -10.16 14.48 -0.97
N ASN A 273 -9.23 14.56 -1.93
CA ASN A 273 -9.41 15.31 -3.17
C ASN A 273 -10.10 14.45 -4.24
N TYR A 274 -9.96 13.13 -4.14
CA TYR A 274 -10.50 12.13 -5.07
C TYR A 274 -11.35 11.11 -4.31
N PRO A 275 -12.49 11.55 -3.72
CA PRO A 275 -13.32 10.67 -2.89
C PRO A 275 -14.10 9.64 -3.69
N SER A 276 -14.28 9.85 -4.99
CA SER A 276 -15.04 8.98 -5.90
C SER A 276 -14.16 8.39 -7.00
N ILE A 277 -14.63 7.30 -7.61
CA ILE A 277 -13.93 6.66 -8.74
C ILE A 277 -13.99 7.53 -9.99
N GLU A 278 -15.05 8.29 -10.15
CA GLU A 278 -15.25 9.24 -11.23
C GLU A 278 -14.16 10.32 -11.19
N ASP A 279 -13.97 10.95 -10.03
CA ASP A 279 -12.94 11.98 -9.82
C ASP A 279 -11.54 11.40 -10.04
N ALA A 280 -11.28 10.20 -9.49
CA ALA A 280 -9.99 9.54 -9.61
C ALA A 280 -9.65 9.20 -11.08
N LEU A 281 -10.57 8.62 -11.83
CA LEU A 281 -10.33 8.24 -13.21
C LEU A 281 -10.28 9.43 -14.17
N MET A 282 -11.02 10.50 -13.90
CA MET A 282 -10.94 11.74 -14.68
C MET A 282 -9.51 12.31 -14.65
N ASP A 283 -8.85 12.38 -13.49
CA ASP A 283 -7.48 12.88 -13.36
C ASP A 283 -6.44 11.95 -14.01
N ILE A 284 -6.71 10.64 -14.03
CA ILE A 284 -5.73 9.64 -14.49
C ILE A 284 -5.76 9.47 -16.01
N VAL A 285 -6.95 9.55 -16.63
CA VAL A 285 -7.16 9.14 -18.02
C VAL A 285 -7.12 10.33 -18.99
N VAL A 286 -7.45 11.51 -18.50
CA VAL A 286 -7.38 12.79 -19.24
C VAL A 286 -5.97 13.37 -19.13
#